data_b853c9c225dd5991cf73a8114d03b03c
#
_entry.id   b853c9c225dd5991cf73a8114d03b03c
#
_cell.length_a   1.000
_cell.length_b   1.000
_cell.length_c   1.000
_cell.angle_alpha   90.00
_cell.angle_beta   90.00
_cell.angle_gamma   90.00
#
_symmetry.space_group_name_H-M   'P 1'
#
loop_
_entity.id
_entity.type
_entity.pdbx_description
1 polymer ?
#
loop_
_entity_poly.entity_id
_entity_poly.type
_entity_poly.pdbx_seq_one_letter_code
_entity_poly.pdbx_strand_id
1 'polypeptide(L)'
;MLLKTPKILRSEFKTGVYNDLAESVYRADSALSTSDLKLIDNPNEFHGKIRGQAPRVDSTAMAFGRLCHSYILERDKFDALHSICPPDKQDKRLKANKEWWKEQEASGKLIIKKDDFDRAMAISDRFYSLPIVRDIKFFNSEVSVFAQKFHGSVDAKCRIDMLSGSTVIDLKTTRKGGAKPLEFKRTARNLKYAWQEVNYRNIAAKAGLKIDKWYWAVVETEWPYNSCIVEFTDNDRQVAQEQLDEAYSTLESCMRLSVWPDYTPHEPLVLNVYDRL
;
A
#
# COMPACT_ATOMS: atom_id res chain seq x y z
N MET A 1 -9.69 -31.33 -7.51
CA MET A 1 -9.37 -29.89 -7.41
C MET A 1 -7.88 -29.76 -7.65
N LEU A 2 -7.45 -29.36 -8.85
CA LEU A 2 -6.03 -29.22 -9.19
C LEU A 2 -5.47 -28.08 -8.35
N LEU A 3 -4.55 -28.39 -7.45
CA LEU A 3 -3.77 -27.41 -6.71
C LEU A 3 -3.01 -26.58 -7.75
N LYS A 4 -3.38 -25.31 -7.90
CA LYS A 4 -2.59 -24.38 -8.72
C LYS A 4 -1.18 -24.36 -8.15
N THR A 5 -0.20 -24.61 -9.01
CA THR A 5 1.22 -24.46 -8.69
C THR A 5 1.42 -23.12 -7.99
N PRO A 6 2.16 -23.07 -6.86
CA PRO A 6 2.42 -21.80 -6.18
C PRO A 6 2.95 -20.80 -7.20
N LYS A 7 2.40 -19.59 -7.20
CA LYS A 7 2.94 -18.50 -8.01
C LYS A 7 4.40 -18.35 -7.58
N ILE A 8 5.31 -18.77 -8.43
CA ILE A 8 6.72 -18.45 -8.27
C ILE A 8 6.75 -16.92 -8.25
N LEU A 9 7.39 -16.32 -7.23
CA LEU A 9 7.48 -14.87 -7.06
C LEU A 9 8.33 -14.27 -8.18
N ARG A 10 7.78 -14.26 -9.39
CA ARG A 10 8.40 -13.84 -10.65
C ARG A 10 7.54 -12.80 -11.32
N SER A 11 8.21 -11.79 -11.87
CA SER A 11 7.59 -10.74 -12.67
C SER A 11 7.63 -11.06 -14.15
N GLU A 12 6.57 -10.68 -14.85
CA GLU A 12 6.56 -10.58 -16.31
C GLU A 12 7.30 -9.32 -16.79
N PHE A 13 7.48 -8.34 -15.90
CA PHE A 13 8.18 -7.09 -16.18
C PHE A 13 9.69 -7.26 -15.97
N LYS A 14 10.47 -6.68 -16.87
CA LYS A 14 11.93 -6.53 -16.69
C LYS A 14 12.23 -5.57 -15.55
N THR A 15 13.44 -5.66 -15.00
CA THR A 15 13.93 -4.65 -14.05
C THR A 15 13.87 -3.26 -14.70
N GLY A 16 13.18 -2.32 -14.03
CA GLY A 16 12.99 -0.97 -14.57
C GLY A 16 11.89 -0.19 -13.87
N VAL A 17 11.73 1.05 -14.32
CA VAL A 17 10.73 2.02 -13.84
C VAL A 17 9.65 2.18 -14.90
N TYR A 18 8.39 2.08 -14.51
CA TYR A 18 7.23 2.11 -15.38
C TYR A 18 6.27 3.19 -14.91
N ASN A 19 6.21 4.27 -15.66
CA ASN A 19 5.19 5.29 -15.49
C ASN A 19 3.88 4.82 -16.13
N ASP A 20 2.76 5.30 -15.63
CA ASP A 20 1.42 5.06 -16.20
C ASP A 20 0.97 3.59 -16.29
N LEU A 21 1.60 2.67 -15.56
CA LEU A 21 1.15 1.30 -15.49
C LEU A 21 -0.18 1.23 -14.71
N ALA A 22 -1.21 0.65 -15.33
CA ALA A 22 -2.50 0.48 -14.69
C ALA A 22 -2.38 -0.31 -13.36
N GLU A 23 -3.08 0.14 -12.31
CA GLU A 23 -3.06 -0.53 -11.00
C GLU A 23 -3.43 -2.01 -11.08
N SER A 24 -4.43 -2.35 -11.92
CA SER A 24 -4.86 -3.74 -12.14
C SER A 24 -3.74 -4.62 -12.69
N VAL A 25 -2.93 -4.09 -13.61
CA VAL A 25 -1.78 -4.79 -14.19
C VAL A 25 -0.67 -4.95 -13.16
N TYR A 26 -0.33 -3.87 -12.42
CA TYR A 26 0.63 -3.93 -11.32
C TYR A 26 0.22 -4.96 -10.26
N ARG A 27 -1.07 -4.98 -9.86
CA ARG A 27 -1.57 -5.93 -8.85
C ARG A 27 -1.60 -7.37 -9.33
N ALA A 28 -1.82 -7.60 -10.63
CA ALA A 28 -1.86 -8.94 -11.22
C ALA A 28 -0.49 -9.60 -11.32
N ASP A 29 0.58 -8.81 -11.42
CA ASP A 29 1.95 -9.33 -11.48
C ASP A 29 2.32 -10.10 -10.21
N SER A 30 3.16 -11.13 -10.36
CA SER A 30 3.50 -12.07 -9.28
C SER A 30 4.73 -11.68 -8.47
N ALA A 31 5.44 -10.58 -8.84
CA ALA A 31 6.56 -10.10 -8.05
C ALA A 31 6.13 -9.78 -6.61
N LEU A 32 7.03 -9.99 -5.68
CA LEU A 32 6.80 -9.77 -4.26
C LEU A 32 6.67 -8.28 -3.95
N SER A 33 5.58 -7.88 -3.32
CA SER A 33 5.41 -6.54 -2.76
C SER A 33 5.87 -6.49 -1.30
N THR A 34 6.24 -5.31 -0.81
CA THR A 34 6.56 -5.14 0.62
C THR A 34 5.36 -5.48 1.51
N SER A 35 4.14 -5.21 1.05
CA SER A 35 2.93 -5.55 1.81
C SER A 35 2.74 -7.06 1.96
N ASP A 36 3.13 -7.85 0.96
CA ASP A 36 3.09 -9.30 1.06
C ASP A 36 4.24 -9.81 1.92
N LEU A 37 5.46 -9.24 1.76
CA LEU A 37 6.62 -9.64 2.58
C LEU A 37 6.39 -9.43 4.08
N LYS A 38 5.66 -8.39 4.48
CA LYS A 38 5.30 -8.16 5.89
C LYS A 38 4.58 -9.33 6.57
N LEU A 39 3.94 -10.21 5.80
CA LEU A 39 3.26 -11.39 6.31
C LEU A 39 4.22 -12.52 6.67
N ILE A 40 5.52 -12.41 6.32
CA ILE A 40 6.49 -13.50 6.55
C ILE A 40 6.78 -13.75 8.05
N ASP A 41 6.37 -12.83 8.93
CA ASP A 41 6.36 -13.07 10.38
C ASP A 41 5.53 -14.31 10.74
N ASN A 42 4.56 -14.65 9.89
CA ASN A 42 3.84 -15.91 9.90
C ASN A 42 3.96 -16.54 8.51
N PRO A 43 4.97 -17.41 8.27
CA PRO A 43 5.20 -18.02 6.97
C PRO A 43 3.99 -18.77 6.40
N ASN A 44 3.18 -19.41 7.25
CA ASN A 44 1.97 -20.10 6.83
C ASN A 44 0.92 -19.11 6.25
N GLU A 45 0.73 -17.96 6.91
CA GLU A 45 -0.16 -16.90 6.39
C GLU A 45 0.35 -16.32 5.06
N PHE A 46 1.64 -16.01 5.00
CA PHE A 46 2.29 -15.58 3.75
C PHE A 46 2.05 -16.59 2.63
N HIS A 47 2.30 -17.87 2.88
CA HIS A 47 2.12 -18.93 1.90
C HIS A 47 0.67 -19.06 1.44
N GLY A 48 -0.28 -19.01 2.37
CA GLY A 48 -1.71 -18.98 2.06
C GLY A 48 -2.08 -17.80 1.15
N LYS A 49 -1.51 -16.63 1.44
CA LYS A 49 -1.73 -15.41 0.64
C LYS A 49 -1.23 -15.54 -0.80
N ILE A 50 0.02 -15.94 -1.00
CA ILE A 50 0.59 -16.08 -2.35
C ILE A 50 -0.09 -17.18 -3.17
N ARG A 51 -0.72 -18.16 -2.52
CA ARG A 51 -1.54 -19.19 -3.16
C ARG A 51 -2.98 -18.75 -3.45
N GLY A 52 -3.34 -17.53 -3.09
CA GLY A 52 -4.68 -16.98 -3.28
C GLY A 52 -5.74 -17.59 -2.36
N GLN A 53 -5.33 -18.19 -1.23
CA GLN A 53 -6.22 -18.79 -0.23
C GLN A 53 -6.71 -17.78 0.81
N ALA A 54 -5.99 -16.67 0.99
CA ALA A 54 -6.38 -15.63 1.93
C ALA A 54 -7.69 -14.96 1.48
N PRO A 55 -8.66 -14.78 2.40
CA PRO A 55 -9.88 -14.04 2.08
C PRO A 55 -9.52 -12.59 1.71
N ARG A 56 -10.23 -12.04 0.75
CA ARG A 56 -10.12 -10.60 0.45
C ARG A 56 -10.85 -9.83 1.55
N VAL A 57 -10.08 -9.18 2.42
CA VAL A 57 -10.63 -8.26 3.43
C VAL A 57 -10.45 -6.85 2.90
N ASP A 58 -11.55 -6.19 2.60
CA ASP A 58 -11.56 -4.79 2.19
C ASP A 58 -12.38 -3.99 3.20
N SER A 59 -11.71 -3.30 4.10
CA SER A 59 -12.39 -2.43 5.05
C SER A 59 -12.82 -1.12 4.39
N THR A 60 -13.88 -0.50 4.92
CA THR A 60 -14.34 0.83 4.46
C THR A 60 -13.21 1.88 4.55
N ALA A 61 -12.34 1.78 5.55
CA ALA A 61 -11.18 2.66 5.68
C ALA A 61 -10.16 2.45 4.55
N MET A 62 -9.89 1.19 4.16
CA MET A 62 -9.00 0.88 3.03
C MET A 62 -9.59 1.35 1.70
N ALA A 63 -10.90 1.15 1.49
CA ALA A 63 -11.59 1.63 0.30
C ALA A 63 -11.55 3.15 0.21
N PHE A 64 -11.77 3.85 1.31
CA PHE A 64 -11.69 5.31 1.36
C PHE A 64 -10.24 5.81 1.16
N GLY A 65 -9.25 5.12 1.72
CA GLY A 65 -7.84 5.42 1.47
C GLY A 65 -7.49 5.36 -0.02
N ARG A 66 -7.92 4.29 -0.72
CA ARG A 66 -7.72 4.17 -2.17
C ARG A 66 -8.43 5.27 -2.96
N LEU A 67 -9.64 5.67 -2.54
CA LEU A 67 -10.34 6.81 -3.13
C LEU A 67 -9.51 8.09 -3.01
N CYS A 68 -8.96 8.37 -1.83
CA CYS A 68 -8.09 9.53 -1.62
C CYS A 68 -6.84 9.47 -2.52
N HIS A 69 -6.16 8.32 -2.59
CA HIS A 69 -5.00 8.15 -3.48
C HIS A 69 -5.36 8.42 -4.93
N SER A 70 -6.43 7.79 -5.45
CA SER A 70 -6.88 7.99 -6.83
C SER A 70 -7.22 9.45 -7.11
N TYR A 71 -7.93 10.13 -6.20
CA TYR A 71 -8.31 11.53 -6.38
C TYR A 71 -7.12 12.49 -6.32
N ILE A 72 -6.17 12.23 -5.42
CA ILE A 72 -5.02 13.11 -5.18
C ILE A 72 -3.92 12.89 -6.21
N LEU A 73 -3.59 11.63 -6.48
CA LEU A 73 -2.39 11.27 -7.24
C LEU A 73 -2.67 11.00 -8.73
N GLU A 74 -3.90 10.61 -9.09
CA GLU A 74 -4.29 10.29 -10.47
C GLU A 74 -5.51 11.11 -10.89
N ARG A 75 -5.49 12.42 -10.63
CA ARG A 75 -6.63 13.32 -10.85
C ARG A 75 -7.15 13.31 -12.28
N ASP A 76 -6.26 13.21 -13.24
CA ASP A 76 -6.56 13.14 -14.68
C ASP A 76 -7.31 11.85 -15.06
N LYS A 77 -7.10 10.74 -14.33
CA LYS A 77 -7.76 9.45 -14.56
C LYS A 77 -9.02 9.26 -13.71
N PHE A 78 -9.21 10.11 -12.70
CA PHE A 78 -10.22 9.92 -11.67
C PHE A 78 -11.64 9.83 -12.26
N ASP A 79 -12.02 10.75 -13.13
CA ASP A 79 -13.36 10.83 -13.73
C ASP A 79 -13.64 9.66 -14.68
N ALA A 80 -12.59 9.05 -15.24
CA ALA A 80 -12.72 7.85 -16.07
C ALA A 80 -13.00 6.60 -15.23
N LEU A 81 -12.49 6.54 -13.99
CA LEU A 81 -12.56 5.39 -13.10
C LEU A 81 -13.72 5.45 -12.11
N HIS A 82 -14.26 6.64 -11.85
CA HIS A 82 -15.22 6.87 -10.78
C HIS A 82 -16.48 7.60 -11.27
N SER A 83 -17.58 7.34 -10.58
CA SER A 83 -18.85 8.05 -10.74
C SER A 83 -19.35 8.51 -9.37
N ILE A 84 -19.65 9.80 -9.25
CA ILE A 84 -20.14 10.38 -8.00
C ILE A 84 -21.65 10.19 -7.95
N CYS A 85 -22.14 9.48 -6.94
CA CYS A 85 -23.57 9.27 -6.73
C CYS A 85 -24.23 10.58 -6.25
N PRO A 86 -25.17 11.15 -7.00
CA PRO A 86 -25.93 12.30 -6.55
C PRO A 86 -26.70 12.00 -5.26
N PRO A 87 -26.91 13.00 -4.37
CA PRO A 87 -27.60 12.77 -3.09
C PRO A 87 -29.02 12.17 -3.26
N ASP A 88 -29.75 12.57 -4.29
CA ASP A 88 -31.09 12.06 -4.62
C ASP A 88 -31.08 10.62 -5.15
N LYS A 89 -29.93 10.10 -5.58
CA LYS A 89 -29.75 8.75 -6.15
C LYS A 89 -29.21 7.73 -5.16
N GLN A 90 -28.89 8.11 -3.91
CA GLN A 90 -28.24 7.23 -2.95
C GLN A 90 -29.10 6.01 -2.54
N ASP A 91 -30.43 6.15 -2.48
CA ASP A 91 -31.30 5.01 -2.16
C ASP A 91 -31.54 4.14 -3.39
N LYS A 92 -30.82 3.04 -3.51
CA LYS A 92 -30.94 2.06 -4.59
C LYS A 92 -32.32 1.38 -4.67
N ARG A 93 -33.12 1.39 -3.60
CA ARG A 93 -34.43 0.71 -3.54
C ARG A 93 -35.51 1.47 -4.31
N LEU A 94 -35.34 2.77 -4.44
CA LEU A 94 -36.29 3.62 -5.17
C LEU A 94 -36.27 3.29 -6.66
N LYS A 95 -37.47 3.05 -7.20
CA LYS A 95 -37.65 2.70 -8.63
C LYS A 95 -37.02 3.75 -9.55
N ALA A 96 -37.16 5.03 -9.22
CA ALA A 96 -36.60 6.16 -9.98
C ALA A 96 -35.04 6.17 -10.01
N ASN A 97 -34.38 5.47 -9.10
CA ASN A 97 -32.93 5.44 -9.01
C ASN A 97 -32.32 4.21 -9.70
N LYS A 98 -33.12 3.16 -9.94
CA LYS A 98 -32.65 1.88 -10.48
C LYS A 98 -31.99 2.00 -11.85
N GLU A 99 -32.50 2.86 -12.72
CA GLU A 99 -31.91 3.08 -14.05
C GLU A 99 -30.53 3.71 -13.93
N TRP A 100 -30.40 4.77 -13.15
CA TRP A 100 -29.11 5.41 -12.91
C TRP A 100 -28.07 4.42 -12.38
N TRP A 101 -28.43 3.60 -11.37
CA TRP A 101 -27.54 2.59 -10.82
C TRP A 101 -27.12 1.55 -11.86
N LYS A 102 -28.08 1.08 -12.67
CA LYS A 102 -27.80 0.13 -13.74
C LYS A 102 -26.84 0.69 -14.79
N GLU A 103 -27.03 1.94 -15.19
CA GLU A 103 -26.13 2.62 -16.12
C GLU A 103 -24.71 2.76 -15.55
N GLN A 104 -24.60 3.19 -14.28
CA GLN A 104 -23.29 3.34 -13.64
C GLN A 104 -22.59 1.99 -13.47
N GLU A 105 -23.29 0.95 -13.06
CA GLU A 105 -22.76 -0.41 -12.95
C GLU A 105 -22.31 -0.95 -14.33
N ALA A 106 -23.08 -0.68 -15.38
CA ALA A 106 -22.72 -1.06 -16.75
C ALA A 106 -21.51 -0.30 -17.29
N SER A 107 -21.24 0.92 -16.81
CA SER A 107 -20.06 1.70 -17.20
C SER A 107 -18.75 1.14 -16.66
N GLY A 108 -18.79 0.21 -15.69
CA GLY A 108 -17.63 -0.33 -15.00
C GLY A 108 -16.95 0.64 -14.03
N LYS A 109 -17.50 1.83 -13.83
CA LYS A 109 -16.96 2.83 -12.90
C LYS A 109 -17.27 2.47 -11.44
N LEU A 110 -16.34 2.80 -10.56
CA LEU A 110 -16.56 2.71 -9.12
C LEU A 110 -17.49 3.85 -8.66
N ILE A 111 -18.61 3.50 -8.05
CA ILE A 111 -19.60 4.49 -7.60
C ILE A 111 -19.23 4.97 -6.19
N ILE A 112 -19.07 6.28 -6.04
CA ILE A 112 -18.67 6.95 -4.82
C ILE A 112 -19.82 7.77 -4.26
N LYS A 113 -20.02 7.77 -2.95
CA LYS A 113 -20.96 8.69 -2.29
C LYS A 113 -20.44 10.12 -2.36
N LYS A 114 -21.35 11.07 -2.50
CA LYS A 114 -21.01 12.51 -2.54
C LYS A 114 -20.21 12.94 -1.30
N ASP A 115 -20.59 12.49 -0.11
CA ASP A 115 -19.91 12.82 1.14
C ASP A 115 -18.47 12.30 1.17
N ASP A 116 -18.21 11.09 0.66
CA ASP A 116 -16.86 10.53 0.57
C ASP A 116 -16.02 11.30 -0.45
N PHE A 117 -16.63 11.74 -1.55
CA PHE A 117 -15.98 12.59 -2.53
C PHE A 117 -15.59 13.96 -1.93
N ASP A 118 -16.52 14.63 -1.24
CA ASP A 118 -16.26 15.92 -0.60
C ASP A 118 -15.15 15.84 0.46
N ARG A 119 -15.12 14.75 1.19
CA ARG A 119 -14.01 14.46 2.13
C ARG A 119 -12.69 14.26 1.40
N ALA A 120 -12.69 13.51 0.30
CA ALA A 120 -11.47 13.31 -0.51
C ALA A 120 -10.96 14.63 -1.09
N MET A 121 -11.85 15.54 -1.51
CA MET A 121 -11.48 16.90 -1.92
C MET A 121 -10.80 17.67 -0.80
N ALA A 122 -11.39 17.71 0.39
CA ALA A 122 -10.82 18.41 1.55
C ALA A 122 -9.44 17.83 1.95
N ILE A 123 -9.26 16.52 1.87
CA ILE A 123 -7.98 15.85 2.10
C ILE A 123 -6.96 16.24 1.03
N SER A 124 -7.39 16.31 -0.22
CA SER A 124 -6.56 16.76 -1.35
C SER A 124 -6.06 18.19 -1.15
N ASP A 125 -6.96 19.11 -0.81
CA ASP A 125 -6.61 20.50 -0.54
C ASP A 125 -5.60 20.58 0.62
N ARG A 126 -5.80 19.78 1.66
CA ARG A 126 -4.87 19.72 2.78
C ARG A 126 -3.52 19.16 2.38
N PHE A 127 -3.48 18.07 1.61
CA PHE A 127 -2.26 17.45 1.11
C PHE A 127 -1.44 18.45 0.27
N TYR A 128 -2.05 19.12 -0.70
CA TYR A 128 -1.36 20.09 -1.55
C TYR A 128 -0.98 21.39 -0.82
N SER A 129 -1.59 21.68 0.33
CA SER A 129 -1.19 22.80 1.18
C SER A 129 0.07 22.54 2.01
N LEU A 130 0.50 21.28 2.14
CA LEU A 130 1.71 20.93 2.87
C LEU A 130 2.94 21.57 2.21
N PRO A 131 3.83 22.25 2.96
CA PRO A 131 4.91 23.05 2.37
C PRO A 131 5.76 22.27 1.36
N ILE A 132 6.17 21.05 1.72
CA ILE A 132 6.99 20.18 0.86
C ILE A 132 6.25 19.78 -0.42
N VAL A 133 4.93 19.52 -0.33
CA VAL A 133 4.12 19.14 -1.51
C VAL A 133 3.87 20.34 -2.40
N ARG A 134 3.50 21.47 -1.79
CA ARG A 134 3.19 22.74 -2.49
C ARG A 134 4.36 23.23 -3.34
N ASP A 135 5.59 23.01 -2.86
CA ASP A 135 6.80 23.51 -3.53
C ASP A 135 7.25 22.58 -4.68
N ILE A 136 6.64 21.42 -4.85
CA ILE A 136 6.87 20.51 -5.98
C ILE A 136 6.09 20.98 -7.20
N LYS A 137 6.81 21.28 -8.28
CA LYS A 137 6.21 21.74 -9.55
C LYS A 137 5.86 20.58 -10.49
N PHE A 138 6.67 19.54 -10.50
CA PHE A 138 6.51 18.40 -11.39
C PHE A 138 6.77 17.10 -10.64
N PHE A 139 5.91 16.14 -10.83
CA PHE A 139 6.05 14.78 -10.27
C PHE A 139 5.39 13.75 -11.18
N ASN A 140 5.84 12.52 -11.04
CA ASN A 140 5.14 11.35 -11.55
C ASN A 140 4.41 10.68 -10.37
N SER A 141 3.17 10.30 -10.60
CA SER A 141 2.36 9.60 -9.60
C SER A 141 2.29 8.10 -9.90
N GLU A 142 2.09 7.31 -8.85
CA GLU A 142 1.83 5.87 -8.96
C GLU A 142 2.89 5.14 -9.82
N VAL A 143 4.16 5.52 -9.62
CA VAL A 143 5.29 4.99 -10.38
C VAL A 143 5.57 3.55 -9.96
N SER A 144 5.41 2.62 -10.89
CA SER A 144 5.66 1.21 -10.64
C SER A 144 7.12 0.86 -10.93
N VAL A 145 7.77 0.16 -10.01
CA VAL A 145 9.16 -0.28 -10.15
C VAL A 145 9.24 -1.78 -9.96
N PHE A 146 9.95 -2.46 -10.85
CA PHE A 146 10.17 -3.89 -10.79
C PHE A 146 11.66 -4.20 -10.75
N ALA A 147 12.05 -5.20 -9.98
CA ALA A 147 13.42 -5.68 -9.83
C ALA A 147 13.45 -7.20 -9.91
N GLN A 148 13.92 -7.74 -11.04
CA GLN A 148 14.11 -9.19 -11.20
C GLN A 148 15.32 -9.67 -10.41
N LYS A 149 15.25 -10.90 -9.88
CA LYS A 149 16.29 -11.49 -9.04
C LYS A 149 16.74 -10.51 -7.94
N PHE A 150 15.75 -9.93 -7.29
CA PHE A 150 15.97 -8.91 -6.26
C PHE A 150 16.65 -9.53 -5.03
N HIS A 151 16.11 -10.67 -4.57
CA HIS A 151 16.73 -11.48 -3.52
C HIS A 151 16.70 -12.95 -3.97
N GLY A 152 17.87 -13.56 -4.19
CA GLY A 152 17.98 -14.91 -4.74
C GLY A 152 17.16 -15.08 -6.03
N SER A 153 16.15 -15.95 -5.97
CA SER A 153 15.24 -16.20 -7.10
C SER A 153 13.98 -15.33 -7.08
N VAL A 154 13.80 -14.47 -6.09
CA VAL A 154 12.58 -13.66 -5.91
C VAL A 154 12.68 -12.36 -6.70
N ASP A 155 11.66 -12.05 -7.47
CA ASP A 155 11.49 -10.75 -8.09
C ASP A 155 10.64 -9.87 -7.17
N ALA A 156 10.97 -8.59 -7.08
CA ALA A 156 10.27 -7.64 -6.21
C ALA A 156 9.66 -6.50 -7.02
N LYS A 157 8.63 -5.89 -6.44
CA LYS A 157 7.97 -4.70 -7.00
C LYS A 157 7.57 -3.72 -5.92
N CYS A 158 7.53 -2.44 -6.31
CA CYS A 158 6.93 -1.39 -5.50
C CYS A 158 6.18 -0.39 -6.39
N ARG A 159 5.30 0.39 -5.77
CA ARG A 159 4.56 1.46 -6.43
C ARG A 159 4.69 2.71 -5.58
N ILE A 160 5.34 3.72 -6.13
CA ILE A 160 5.68 4.98 -5.47
C ILE A 160 4.53 5.95 -5.70
N ASP A 161 3.94 6.47 -4.64
CA ASP A 161 2.79 7.38 -4.70
C ASP A 161 3.10 8.64 -5.50
N MET A 162 4.16 9.35 -5.13
CA MET A 162 4.59 10.59 -5.76
C MET A 162 6.11 10.66 -5.83
N LEU A 163 6.65 10.79 -7.04
CA LEU A 163 8.08 10.88 -7.32
C LEU A 163 8.41 12.19 -8.03
N SER A 164 9.26 13.02 -7.43
CA SER A 164 9.79 14.26 -8.02
C SER A 164 11.30 14.25 -7.98
N GLY A 165 11.94 14.05 -9.13
CA GLY A 165 13.38 13.83 -9.19
C GLY A 165 13.79 12.61 -8.37
N SER A 166 14.57 12.80 -7.30
CA SER A 166 14.95 11.76 -6.34
C SER A 166 14.20 11.84 -5.00
N THR A 167 13.11 12.63 -4.95
CA THR A 167 12.28 12.81 -3.76
C THR A 167 10.99 12.03 -3.89
N VAL A 168 10.69 11.21 -2.90
CA VAL A 168 9.43 10.48 -2.75
C VAL A 168 8.57 11.13 -1.69
N ILE A 169 7.28 11.29 -1.97
CA ILE A 169 6.25 11.58 -0.97
C ILE A 169 5.23 10.46 -1.01
N ASP A 170 5.08 9.80 0.12
CA ASP A 170 4.10 8.73 0.33
C ASP A 170 2.92 9.27 1.11
N LEU A 171 1.72 9.19 0.55
CA LEU A 171 0.48 9.67 1.16
C LEU A 171 -0.07 8.62 2.13
N LYS A 172 -0.30 9.04 3.36
CA LYS A 172 -0.99 8.23 4.35
C LYS A 172 -2.25 8.92 4.86
N THR A 173 -3.39 8.32 4.63
CA THR A 173 -4.63 8.74 5.27
C THR A 173 -4.79 8.04 6.62
N THR A 174 -5.28 8.76 7.62
CA THR A 174 -5.44 8.23 8.97
C THR A 174 -6.71 8.75 9.66
N ARG A 175 -7.17 8.05 10.68
CA ARG A 175 -8.28 8.49 11.51
C ARG A 175 -7.95 9.81 12.22
N LYS A 176 -8.98 10.49 12.72
CA LYS A 176 -8.81 11.70 13.57
C LYS A 176 -7.85 11.44 14.73
N GLY A 177 -6.91 12.34 14.92
CA GLY A 177 -5.83 12.24 15.90
C GLY A 177 -4.64 11.40 15.47
N GLY A 178 -4.73 10.65 14.35
CA GLY A 178 -3.66 9.78 13.87
C GLY A 178 -2.49 10.52 13.23
N ALA A 179 -2.66 11.78 12.83
CA ALA A 179 -1.58 12.62 12.33
C ALA A 179 -0.73 13.27 13.45
N LYS A 180 -1.10 13.09 14.72
CA LYS A 180 -0.23 13.51 15.83
C LYS A 180 1.08 12.73 15.77
N PRO A 181 2.26 13.38 15.91
CA PRO A 181 3.55 12.72 15.70
C PRO A 181 3.75 11.42 16.48
N LEU A 182 3.34 11.39 17.75
CA LEU A 182 3.45 10.17 18.59
C LEU A 182 2.50 9.06 18.15
N GLU A 183 1.28 9.40 17.72
CA GLU A 183 0.31 8.41 17.23
C GLU A 183 0.75 7.86 15.86
N PHE A 184 1.25 8.74 14.99
CA PHE A 184 1.80 8.27 13.72
C PHE A 184 3.04 7.39 13.93
N LYS A 185 3.95 7.74 14.85
CA LYS A 185 5.09 6.90 15.22
C LYS A 185 4.66 5.48 15.61
N ARG A 186 3.61 5.36 16.47
CA ARG A 186 3.06 4.04 16.85
C ARG A 186 2.50 3.28 15.65
N THR A 187 1.74 3.98 14.82
CA THR A 187 1.16 3.41 13.59
C THR A 187 2.26 2.95 12.63
N ALA A 188 3.26 3.78 12.41
CA ALA A 188 4.38 3.49 11.52
C ALA A 188 5.17 2.26 11.97
N ARG A 189 5.39 2.12 13.29
CA ARG A 189 6.02 0.93 13.87
C ARG A 189 5.16 -0.32 13.66
N ASN A 190 3.87 -0.26 14.02
CA ASN A 190 2.96 -1.41 13.96
C ASN A 190 2.71 -1.88 12.52
N LEU A 191 2.67 -0.96 11.55
CA LEU A 191 2.46 -1.26 10.15
C LEU A 191 3.77 -1.38 9.36
N LYS A 192 4.92 -1.37 10.06
CA LYS A 192 6.25 -1.51 9.46
C LYS A 192 6.46 -0.57 8.27
N TYR A 193 6.19 0.74 8.44
CA TYR A 193 6.37 1.71 7.36
C TYR A 193 7.85 1.90 7.00
N ALA A 194 8.77 1.82 7.96
CA ALA A 194 10.20 1.85 7.66
C ALA A 194 10.63 0.73 6.71
N TRP A 195 10.01 -0.46 6.78
CA TRP A 195 10.22 -1.52 5.79
C TRP A 195 9.78 -1.08 4.38
N GLN A 196 8.66 -0.35 4.27
CA GLN A 196 8.20 0.16 2.98
C GLN A 196 9.23 1.11 2.39
N GLU A 197 9.69 2.09 3.15
CA GLU A 197 10.69 3.05 2.68
C GLU A 197 11.98 2.35 2.23
N VAL A 198 12.56 1.52 3.09
CA VAL A 198 13.86 0.87 2.81
C VAL A 198 13.76 -0.10 1.65
N ASN A 199 12.72 -0.94 1.63
CA ASN A 199 12.55 -1.91 0.55
C ASN A 199 12.28 -1.23 -0.80
N TYR A 200 11.51 -0.13 -0.81
CA TYR A 200 11.28 0.65 -2.02
C TYR A 200 12.56 1.31 -2.53
N ARG A 201 13.40 1.86 -1.65
CA ARG A 201 14.72 2.38 -2.00
C ARG A 201 15.61 1.30 -2.62
N ASN A 202 15.61 0.09 -2.06
CA ASN A 202 16.40 -1.03 -2.54
C ASN A 202 15.91 -1.52 -3.91
N ILE A 203 14.59 -1.65 -4.10
CA ILE A 203 13.97 -2.04 -5.39
C ILE A 203 14.26 -0.97 -6.45
N ALA A 204 14.11 0.31 -6.10
CA ALA A 204 14.39 1.45 -6.97
C ALA A 204 15.86 1.48 -7.38
N ALA A 205 16.79 1.33 -6.45
CA ALA A 205 18.22 1.28 -6.71
C ALA A 205 18.59 0.14 -7.67
N LYS A 206 17.99 -1.05 -7.51
CA LYS A 206 18.17 -2.18 -8.44
C LYS A 206 17.67 -1.86 -9.84
N ALA A 207 16.66 -1.02 -9.96
CA ALA A 207 16.10 -0.55 -11.23
C ALA A 207 16.80 0.71 -11.79
N GLY A 208 17.87 1.18 -11.14
CA GLY A 208 18.61 2.38 -11.54
C GLY A 208 17.98 3.71 -11.14
N LEU A 209 16.95 3.69 -10.30
CA LEU A 209 16.29 4.88 -9.77
C LEU A 209 16.86 5.23 -8.38
N LYS A 210 17.48 6.42 -8.26
CA LYS A 210 17.98 6.93 -7.00
C LYS A 210 16.89 7.65 -6.23
N ILE A 211 16.72 7.31 -4.94
CA ILE A 211 15.84 8.01 -4.01
C ILE A 211 16.70 8.63 -2.90
N ASP A 212 16.81 9.96 -2.88
CA ASP A 212 17.58 10.69 -1.88
C ASP A 212 16.74 11.09 -0.67
N LYS A 213 15.47 11.49 -0.92
CA LYS A 213 14.55 11.95 0.11
C LYS A 213 13.26 11.14 0.11
N TRP A 214 12.75 10.90 1.31
CA TRP A 214 11.47 10.23 1.52
C TRP A 214 10.68 10.94 2.60
N TYR A 215 9.46 11.33 2.26
CA TYR A 215 8.55 11.99 3.18
C TYR A 215 7.23 11.24 3.27
N TRP A 216 6.75 11.09 4.49
CA TRP A 216 5.43 10.56 4.81
C TRP A 216 4.50 11.76 4.98
N ALA A 217 3.60 11.98 4.03
CA ALA A 217 2.56 12.99 4.12
C ALA A 217 1.31 12.36 4.73
N VAL A 218 1.04 12.68 5.98
CA VAL A 218 -0.03 12.08 6.77
C VAL A 218 -1.18 13.07 6.88
N VAL A 219 -2.39 12.67 6.46
CA VAL A 219 -3.59 13.52 6.51
C VAL A 219 -4.73 12.77 7.19
N GLU A 220 -5.39 13.40 8.14
CA GLU A 220 -6.58 12.87 8.81
C GLU A 220 -7.78 12.87 7.87
N THR A 221 -8.63 11.83 7.97
CA THR A 221 -9.80 11.65 7.11
C THR A 221 -11.05 12.35 7.62
N GLU A 222 -10.96 13.06 8.75
CA GLU A 222 -12.05 13.76 9.39
C GLU A 222 -11.68 15.22 9.69
N TRP A 223 -12.70 16.07 9.71
CA TRP A 223 -12.53 17.49 10.08
C TRP A 223 -11.81 17.62 11.44
N PRO A 224 -10.82 18.52 11.59
CA PRO A 224 -10.39 19.58 10.64
C PRO A 224 -9.27 19.15 9.66
N TYR A 225 -9.11 17.84 9.36
CA TYR A 225 -8.15 17.29 8.40
C TYR A 225 -6.70 17.64 8.78
N ASN A 226 -6.36 17.50 10.07
CA ASN A 226 -5.00 17.75 10.52
C ASN A 226 -4.02 16.87 9.77
N SER A 227 -2.79 17.36 9.64
CA SER A 227 -1.77 16.67 8.88
C SER A 227 -0.39 16.88 9.48
N CYS A 228 0.53 16.01 9.17
CA CYS A 228 1.95 16.20 9.40
C CYS A 228 2.79 15.64 8.26
N ILE A 229 4.02 16.09 8.18
CA ILE A 229 5.05 15.49 7.35
C ILE A 229 6.10 14.88 8.27
N VAL A 230 6.48 13.65 7.98
CA VAL A 230 7.44 12.88 8.78
C VAL A 230 8.54 12.35 7.87
N GLU A 231 9.77 12.37 8.36
CA GLU A 231 10.94 11.68 7.81
C GLU A 231 11.47 10.76 8.90
N PHE A 232 11.88 9.54 8.52
CA PHE A 232 12.47 8.61 9.47
C PHE A 232 13.97 8.87 9.62
N THR A 233 14.54 8.50 10.76
CA THR A 233 15.97 8.63 11.04
C THR A 233 16.78 7.56 10.29
N ASP A 234 18.09 7.79 10.15
CA ASP A 234 19.01 6.78 9.61
C ASP A 234 19.00 5.50 10.44
N ASN A 235 18.88 5.64 11.76
CA ASN A 235 18.74 4.48 12.66
C ASN A 235 17.48 3.67 12.40
N ASP A 236 16.32 4.33 12.14
CA ASP A 236 15.10 3.63 11.81
C ASP A 236 15.24 2.86 10.48
N ARG A 237 15.94 3.44 9.51
CA ARG A 237 16.24 2.79 8.22
C ARG A 237 17.19 1.61 8.38
N GLN A 238 18.22 1.75 9.22
CA GLN A 238 19.14 0.66 9.50
C GLN A 238 18.44 -0.53 10.16
N VAL A 239 17.64 -0.29 11.20
CA VAL A 239 16.86 -1.34 11.86
C VAL A 239 15.90 -2.00 10.89
N ALA A 240 15.24 -1.21 10.02
CA ALA A 240 14.35 -1.76 8.99
C ALA A 240 15.10 -2.61 7.96
N GLN A 241 16.34 -2.23 7.60
CA GLN A 241 17.17 -3.04 6.69
C GLN A 241 17.52 -4.40 7.31
N GLU A 242 17.97 -4.42 8.56
CA GLU A 242 18.28 -5.65 9.28
C GLU A 242 17.07 -6.60 9.36
N GLN A 243 15.90 -6.05 9.67
CA GLN A 243 14.65 -6.80 9.71
C GLN A 243 14.22 -7.30 8.31
N LEU A 244 14.45 -6.53 7.25
CA LEU A 244 14.16 -6.95 5.88
C LEU A 244 15.10 -8.09 5.45
N ASP A 245 16.37 -8.03 5.79
CA ASP A 245 17.35 -9.08 5.48
C ASP A 245 16.95 -10.40 6.16
N GLU A 246 16.50 -10.35 7.42
CA GLU A 246 15.94 -11.49 8.14
C GLU A 246 14.66 -12.03 7.47
N ALA A 247 13.75 -11.14 7.08
CA ALA A 247 12.51 -11.50 6.40
C ALA A 247 12.77 -12.21 5.05
N TYR A 248 13.69 -11.70 4.26
CA TYR A 248 14.09 -12.35 3.00
C TYR A 248 14.80 -13.68 3.23
N SER A 249 15.66 -13.77 4.24
CA SER A 249 16.32 -15.04 4.62
C SER A 249 15.32 -16.10 5.06
N THR A 250 14.30 -15.69 5.84
CA THR A 250 13.19 -16.57 6.24
C THR A 250 12.42 -17.05 5.02
N LEU A 251 12.07 -16.14 4.11
CA LEU A 251 11.38 -16.48 2.86
C LEU A 251 12.16 -17.49 2.03
N GLU A 252 13.45 -17.26 1.81
CA GLU A 252 14.32 -18.19 1.07
C GLU A 252 14.39 -19.57 1.71
N SER A 253 14.50 -19.60 3.03
CA SER A 253 14.54 -20.86 3.80
C SER A 253 13.22 -21.62 3.64
N CYS A 254 12.08 -20.95 3.78
CA CYS A 254 10.76 -21.56 3.57
C CYS A 254 10.59 -22.08 2.14
N MET A 255 11.04 -21.32 1.14
CA MET A 255 10.96 -21.74 -0.26
C MET A 255 11.86 -22.94 -0.54
N ARG A 256 13.10 -22.94 -0.05
CA ARG A 256 14.08 -24.01 -0.26
C ARG A 256 13.65 -25.32 0.40
N LEU A 257 13.12 -25.23 1.62
CA LEU A 257 12.69 -26.41 2.39
C LEU A 257 11.25 -26.83 2.06
N SER A 258 10.49 -25.99 1.38
CA SER A 258 9.04 -26.16 1.18
C SER A 258 8.26 -26.31 2.49
N VAL A 259 8.74 -25.69 3.58
CA VAL A 259 8.14 -25.72 4.91
C VAL A 259 7.72 -24.29 5.28
N TRP A 260 6.46 -24.15 5.68
CA TRP A 260 5.84 -22.86 5.99
C TRP A 260 5.22 -22.93 7.39
N PRO A 261 6.03 -22.73 8.45
CA PRO A 261 5.58 -22.89 9.83
C PRO A 261 4.56 -21.80 10.21
N ASP A 262 3.71 -22.18 11.18
CA ASP A 262 2.84 -21.26 11.92
C ASP A 262 3.34 -21.08 13.36
N TYR A 263 2.48 -20.67 14.27
CA TYR A 263 2.80 -20.45 15.68
C TYR A 263 2.80 -21.75 16.52
N THR A 264 2.54 -22.91 15.91
CA THR A 264 2.43 -24.18 16.64
C THR A 264 3.83 -24.68 17.00
N PRO A 265 4.27 -24.63 18.28
CA PRO A 265 5.53 -25.18 18.69
C PRO A 265 5.46 -26.72 18.76
N HIS A 266 6.62 -27.36 18.69
CA HIS A 266 6.71 -28.82 18.88
C HIS A 266 6.29 -29.27 20.29
N GLU A 267 6.48 -28.40 21.29
CA GLU A 267 6.08 -28.61 22.66
C GLU A 267 5.21 -27.44 23.15
N PRO A 268 4.29 -27.67 24.10
CA PRO A 268 3.46 -26.59 24.66
C PRO A 268 4.33 -25.48 25.28
N LEU A 269 4.01 -24.24 24.91
CA LEU A 269 4.66 -23.07 25.54
C LEU A 269 4.16 -22.89 26.96
N VAL A 270 5.08 -22.73 27.90
CA VAL A 270 4.75 -22.30 29.28
C VAL A 270 4.85 -20.79 29.33
N LEU A 271 3.72 -20.12 29.50
CA LEU A 271 3.65 -18.65 29.55
C LEU A 271 3.35 -18.20 30.98
N ASN A 272 4.13 -17.24 31.48
CA ASN A 272 3.76 -16.50 32.67
C ASN A 272 2.91 -15.28 32.26
N VAL A 273 1.59 -15.40 32.41
CA VAL A 273 0.62 -14.41 31.93
C VAL A 273 0.69 -13.08 32.70
N TYR A 274 1.29 -13.08 33.87
CA TYR A 274 1.38 -11.91 34.75
C TYR A 274 2.75 -11.24 34.78
N ASP A 275 3.74 -11.77 34.06
CA ASP A 275 5.02 -11.07 33.92
C ASP A 275 4.83 -9.83 33.05
N ARG A 276 5.36 -8.72 33.53
CA ARG A 276 5.38 -7.47 32.75
C ARG A 276 6.41 -7.60 31.64
N LEU A 277 5.97 -7.40 30.40
CA LEU A 277 6.82 -7.26 29.23
C LEU A 277 7.71 -6.04 29.34
#